data_e98259e92634a64bba34507f8742dc44
#
_entry.id   e98259e92634a64bba34507f8742dc44
#
_cell.length_a   1.000
_cell.length_b   1.000
_cell.length_c   1.000
_cell.angle_alpha   90.00
_cell.angle_beta   90.00
_cell.angle_gamma   90.00
#
_symmetry.space_group_name_H-M   'P 1'
#
loop_
_entity.id
_entity.type
_entity.pdbx_description
1 polymer ?
#
loop_
_entity_poly.entity_id
_entity_poly.type
_entity_poly.pdbx_seq_one_letter_code
_entity_poly.pdbx_strand_id
1 'polypeptide(L)'
;VPVDGELLELHHEEFQRLVEREPGMVCYFLRRAIMRVVLNEQGLIRRLRRRNQDLEAALDNLRATAHQLQQTEVLIRTDDLTGLANRRGMTRHLADRRRNGAMSGLGLLLVDCDSFKQINDTHGHLVGDRVLQSVANILRSVSGAGDVACRLGGDEFALLIKATTRDEVMRIAEFVLTTAQGLQRMGHTPPLICSLSIGACLVGPEGDFNDWYASADAALYRAKRDGGNRVEWQDNRPMPA
;
A
#
# COMPACT_ATOMS: atom_id res chain seq x y z
N VAL A 1 32.60 10.59 40.57
CA VAL A 1 33.13 10.10 41.87
C VAL A 1 33.22 11.33 42.75
N PRO A 2 32.51 11.44 43.86
CA PRO A 2 32.72 12.50 44.81
C PRO A 2 34.10 12.31 45.47
N VAL A 3 34.95 13.28 45.30
CA VAL A 3 36.19 13.36 46.07
C VAL A 3 35.81 14.16 47.31
N ASP A 4 36.04 13.58 48.47
CA ASP A 4 35.88 14.30 49.73
C ASP A 4 36.76 15.55 49.69
N GLY A 5 36.12 16.70 49.61
CA GLY A 5 36.77 18.00 49.58
C GLY A 5 36.05 18.94 50.53
N GLU A 6 36.77 19.58 51.39
CA GLU A 6 36.22 20.65 52.24
C GLU A 6 35.74 21.81 51.32
N LEU A 7 34.48 22.22 51.51
CA LEU A 7 33.90 23.36 50.82
C LEU A 7 34.13 24.56 51.73
N LEU A 8 34.96 25.50 51.30
CA LEU A 8 35.13 26.78 51.94
C LEU A 8 34.13 27.76 51.35
N GLU A 9 33.20 28.21 52.16
CA GLU A 9 32.24 29.22 51.79
C GLU A 9 32.76 30.58 52.19
N LEU A 10 32.86 31.49 51.22
CA LEU A 10 33.38 32.84 51.41
C LEU A 10 32.21 33.81 51.35
N HIS A 11 31.90 34.48 52.45
CA HIS A 11 30.81 35.47 52.46
C HIS A 11 31.25 36.77 51.72
N HIS A 12 30.26 37.52 51.22
CA HIS A 12 30.47 38.68 50.38
C HIS A 12 31.43 39.71 50.99
N GLU A 13 31.31 39.96 52.28
CA GLU A 13 32.19 40.90 53.00
C GLU A 13 33.65 40.41 53.11
N GLU A 14 33.82 39.09 53.27
CA GLU A 14 35.18 38.50 53.33
C GLU A 14 35.80 38.49 51.95
N PHE A 15 35.03 38.27 50.91
CA PHE A 15 35.46 38.37 49.55
C PHE A 15 35.91 39.80 49.18
N GLN A 16 35.15 40.84 49.62
CA GLN A 16 35.58 42.24 49.41
C GLN A 16 36.90 42.57 50.10
N ARG A 17 37.09 42.15 51.36
CA ARG A 17 38.33 42.31 52.08
C ARG A 17 39.52 41.61 51.40
N LEU A 18 39.25 40.40 50.80
CA LEU A 18 40.28 39.67 50.05
C LEU A 18 40.64 40.38 48.77
N VAL A 19 39.66 40.97 48.05
CA VAL A 19 39.90 41.78 46.84
C VAL A 19 40.80 42.99 47.15
N GLU A 20 40.61 43.65 48.30
CA GLU A 20 41.42 44.82 48.69
C GLU A 20 42.87 44.44 49.14
N ARG A 21 42.99 43.28 49.83
CA ARG A 21 44.29 42.86 50.38
C ARG A 21 45.18 42.15 49.37
N GLU A 22 44.58 41.30 48.52
CA GLU A 22 45.28 40.38 47.63
C GLU A 22 44.65 40.36 46.21
N PRO A 23 44.56 41.47 45.49
CA PRO A 23 43.90 41.59 44.20
C PRO A 23 44.49 40.64 43.16
N GLY A 24 45.81 40.38 43.22
CA GLY A 24 46.44 39.44 42.30
C GLY A 24 45.97 38.00 42.46
N MET A 25 45.72 37.56 43.69
CA MET A 25 45.23 36.23 43.99
C MET A 25 43.80 36.07 43.53
N VAL A 26 42.95 37.07 43.79
CA VAL A 26 41.54 37.06 43.33
C VAL A 26 41.43 37.00 41.81
N CYS A 27 42.25 37.84 41.12
CA CYS A 27 42.34 37.80 39.67
C CYS A 27 42.78 36.43 39.13
N TYR A 28 43.71 35.77 39.77
CA TYR A 28 44.16 34.43 39.39
C TYR A 28 43.04 33.40 39.53
N PHE A 29 42.30 33.38 40.66
CA PHE A 29 41.21 32.46 40.88
C PHE A 29 40.02 32.71 39.94
N LEU A 30 39.63 33.96 39.72
CA LEU A 30 38.58 34.33 38.77
C LEU A 30 38.93 33.91 37.34
N ARG A 31 40.18 34.18 36.89
CA ARG A 31 40.64 33.76 35.57
C ARG A 31 40.55 32.22 35.41
N ARG A 32 40.97 31.49 36.45
CA ARG A 32 40.92 30.01 36.45
C ARG A 32 39.47 29.47 36.45
N ALA A 33 38.59 30.09 37.23
CA ALA A 33 37.17 29.74 37.25
C ALA A 33 36.49 30.02 35.90
N ILE A 34 36.73 31.20 35.32
CA ILE A 34 36.22 31.57 33.99
C ILE A 34 36.71 30.60 32.92
N MET A 35 38.02 30.30 32.94
CA MET A 35 38.59 29.36 31.97
C MET A 35 38.00 27.96 32.09
N ARG A 36 37.69 27.49 33.31
CA ARG A 36 37.03 26.19 33.55
C ARG A 36 35.60 26.18 33.02
N VAL A 37 34.84 27.24 33.19
CA VAL A 37 33.47 27.38 32.63
C VAL A 37 33.53 27.37 31.11
N VAL A 38 34.38 28.17 30.51
CA VAL A 38 34.57 28.24 29.05
C VAL A 38 34.91 26.86 28.45
N LEU A 39 35.83 26.15 29.07
CA LEU A 39 36.23 24.82 28.61
C LEU A 39 35.09 23.78 28.73
N ASN A 40 34.32 23.87 29.82
CA ASN A 40 33.13 23.01 29.98
C ASN A 40 32.05 23.30 28.94
N GLU A 41 31.76 24.59 28.69
CA GLU A 41 30.78 24.99 27.68
C GLU A 41 31.22 24.54 26.28
N GLN A 42 32.48 24.76 25.92
CA GLN A 42 32.98 24.26 24.62
C GLN A 42 32.92 22.75 24.50
N GLY A 43 33.13 22.01 25.57
CA GLY A 43 32.97 20.56 25.63
C GLY A 43 31.50 20.12 25.44
N LEU A 44 30.57 20.88 26.04
CA LEU A 44 29.15 20.64 25.91
C LEU A 44 28.65 20.92 24.48
N ILE A 45 29.05 22.08 23.92
CA ILE A 45 28.72 22.48 22.55
C ILE A 45 29.22 21.43 21.54
N ARG A 46 30.43 20.93 21.71
CA ARG A 46 30.98 19.87 20.83
C ARG A 46 30.17 18.58 20.93
N ARG A 47 29.78 18.18 22.14
CA ARG A 47 28.91 16.98 22.34
C ARG A 47 27.53 17.15 21.74
N LEU A 48 26.90 18.31 21.88
CA LEU A 48 25.61 18.63 21.30
C LEU A 48 25.68 18.61 19.77
N ARG A 49 26.69 19.23 19.17
CA ARG A 49 26.89 19.22 17.71
C ARG A 49 27.05 17.81 17.18
N ARG A 50 27.85 16.98 17.85
CA ARG A 50 28.01 15.57 17.44
C ARG A 50 26.72 14.79 17.54
N ARG A 51 25.97 14.94 18.62
CA ARG A 51 24.66 14.29 18.76
C ARG A 51 23.66 14.75 17.72
N ASN A 52 23.63 16.03 17.36
CA ASN A 52 22.77 16.52 16.30
C ASN A 52 23.15 15.91 14.95
N GLN A 53 24.42 15.83 14.61
CA GLN A 53 24.88 15.17 13.39
C GLN A 53 24.52 13.68 13.36
N ASP A 54 24.71 12.97 14.47
CA ASP A 54 24.35 11.55 14.59
C ASP A 54 22.82 11.36 14.43
N LEU A 55 22.04 12.30 14.97
CA LEU A 55 20.56 12.27 14.85
C LEU A 55 20.09 12.55 13.42
N GLU A 56 20.69 13.54 12.76
CA GLU A 56 20.39 13.84 11.35
C GLU A 56 20.73 12.65 10.45
N ALA A 57 21.88 12.02 10.63
CA ALA A 57 22.26 10.83 9.88
C ALA A 57 21.29 9.64 10.14
N ALA A 58 20.85 9.46 11.38
CA ALA A 58 19.89 8.43 11.73
C ALA A 58 18.50 8.68 11.10
N LEU A 59 18.05 9.93 11.07
CA LEU A 59 16.80 10.33 10.43
C LEU A 59 16.85 10.10 8.91
N ASP A 60 17.94 10.41 8.26
CA ASP A 60 18.11 10.21 6.82
C ASP A 60 18.13 8.72 6.47
N ASN A 61 18.81 7.90 7.27
CA ASN A 61 18.77 6.43 7.12
C ASN A 61 17.34 5.87 7.31
N LEU A 62 16.60 6.36 8.31
CA LEU A 62 15.20 5.96 8.52
C LEU A 62 14.31 6.32 7.34
N ARG A 63 14.45 7.53 6.79
CA ARG A 63 13.70 7.97 5.60
C ARG A 63 14.02 7.11 4.38
N ALA A 64 15.29 6.82 4.13
CA ALA A 64 15.71 5.95 3.04
C ALA A 64 15.13 4.53 3.18
N THR A 65 15.20 3.96 4.38
CA THR A 65 14.65 2.62 4.66
C THR A 65 13.13 2.59 4.52
N ALA A 66 12.42 3.61 5.01
CA ALA A 66 10.97 3.72 4.85
C ALA A 66 10.55 3.81 3.38
N HIS A 67 11.30 4.58 2.58
CA HIS A 67 11.07 4.68 1.14
C HIS A 67 11.30 3.35 0.41
N GLN A 68 12.37 2.63 0.74
CA GLN A 68 12.62 1.29 0.19
C GLN A 68 11.52 0.28 0.57
N LEU A 69 11.07 0.31 1.82
CA LEU A 69 9.97 -0.54 2.28
C LEU A 69 8.68 -0.24 1.49
N GLN A 70 8.37 1.04 1.29
CA GLN A 70 7.19 1.45 0.52
C GLN A 70 7.26 0.99 -0.94
N GLN A 71 8.40 1.12 -1.59
CA GLN A 71 8.60 0.61 -2.95
C GLN A 71 8.44 -0.91 -3.02
N THR A 72 9.04 -1.63 -2.07
CA THR A 72 8.91 -3.09 -1.98
C THR A 72 7.46 -3.52 -1.73
N GLU A 73 6.72 -2.79 -0.87
CA GLU A 73 5.29 -3.07 -0.64
C GLU A 73 4.45 -2.92 -1.91
N VAL A 74 4.71 -1.90 -2.73
CA VAL A 74 4.01 -1.72 -4.02
C VAL A 74 4.30 -2.91 -4.94
N LEU A 75 5.57 -3.31 -5.11
CA LEU A 75 5.97 -4.45 -5.94
C LEU A 75 5.33 -5.77 -5.48
N ILE A 76 5.23 -6.00 -4.16
CA ILE A 76 4.61 -7.21 -3.60
C ILE A 76 3.10 -7.25 -3.83
N ARG A 77 2.44 -6.10 -4.08
CA ARG A 77 0.97 -5.97 -4.16
C ARG A 77 0.43 -5.76 -5.57
N THR A 78 1.30 -5.60 -6.55
CA THR A 78 0.93 -5.43 -7.95
C THR A 78 1.31 -6.65 -8.77
N ASP A 79 0.62 -6.85 -9.88
CA ASP A 79 0.95 -7.82 -10.91
C ASP A 79 1.87 -7.16 -11.93
N ASP A 80 3.04 -7.75 -12.16
CA ASP A 80 4.11 -7.15 -12.97
C ASP A 80 3.72 -7.00 -14.46
N LEU A 81 2.88 -7.91 -14.97
CA LEU A 81 2.45 -7.87 -16.37
C LEU A 81 1.40 -6.80 -16.63
N THR A 82 0.42 -6.70 -15.72
CA THR A 82 -0.78 -5.88 -15.95
C THR A 82 -0.76 -4.57 -15.18
N GLY A 83 0.06 -4.45 -14.14
CA GLY A 83 0.11 -3.32 -13.22
C GLY A 83 -1.17 -3.15 -12.38
N LEU A 84 -2.08 -4.12 -12.39
CA LEU A 84 -3.22 -4.19 -11.46
C LEU A 84 -2.76 -4.66 -10.08
N ALA A 85 -3.64 -4.56 -9.08
CA ALA A 85 -3.39 -5.27 -7.84
C ALA A 85 -3.24 -6.77 -8.10
N ASN A 86 -2.37 -7.44 -7.36
CA ASN A 86 -2.37 -8.89 -7.32
C ASN A 86 -3.27 -9.38 -6.15
N ARG A 87 -3.39 -10.69 -5.96
CA ARG A 87 -4.22 -11.28 -4.90
C ARG A 87 -3.87 -10.73 -3.50
N ARG A 88 -2.59 -10.49 -3.22
CA ARG A 88 -2.15 -9.90 -1.94
C ARG A 88 -2.60 -8.44 -1.81
N GLY A 89 -2.52 -7.68 -2.88
CA GLY A 89 -3.00 -6.30 -2.95
C GLY A 89 -4.50 -6.20 -2.69
N MET A 90 -5.31 -7.07 -3.30
CA MET A 90 -6.76 -7.17 -3.05
C MET A 90 -7.06 -7.49 -1.58
N THR A 91 -6.42 -8.52 -1.02
CA THR A 91 -6.61 -8.90 0.40
C THR A 91 -6.27 -7.75 1.34
N ARG A 92 -5.20 -7.03 1.07
CA ARG A 92 -4.82 -5.88 1.89
C ARG A 92 -5.82 -4.74 1.79
N HIS A 93 -6.28 -4.43 0.57
CA HIS A 93 -7.31 -3.39 0.37
C HIS A 93 -8.59 -3.70 1.16
N LEU A 94 -9.06 -4.94 1.13
CA LEU A 94 -10.22 -5.38 1.91
C LEU A 94 -9.98 -5.27 3.42
N ALA A 95 -8.79 -5.65 3.89
CA ALA A 95 -8.42 -5.50 5.31
C ALA A 95 -8.41 -4.03 5.75
N ASP A 96 -7.92 -3.13 4.90
CA ASP A 96 -7.90 -1.69 5.17
C ASP A 96 -9.33 -1.12 5.19
N ARG A 97 -10.19 -1.51 4.25
CA ARG A 97 -11.62 -1.13 4.24
C ARG A 97 -12.36 -1.63 5.47
N ARG A 98 -12.11 -2.87 5.89
CA ARG A 98 -12.73 -3.45 7.10
C ARG A 98 -12.33 -2.68 8.35
N ARG A 99 -11.04 -2.30 8.49
CA ARG A 99 -10.57 -1.46 9.61
C ARG A 99 -11.23 -0.08 9.64
N ASN A 100 -11.54 0.46 8.49
CA ASN A 100 -12.19 1.78 8.37
C ASN A 100 -13.73 1.72 8.38
N GLY A 101 -14.34 0.54 8.62
CA GLY A 101 -15.79 0.37 8.62
C GLY A 101 -16.45 0.56 7.25
N ALA A 102 -15.70 0.48 6.16
CA ALA A 102 -16.16 0.81 4.80
C ALA A 102 -16.47 -0.44 3.96
N MET A 103 -17.08 -1.46 4.57
CA MET A 103 -17.42 -2.74 3.91
C MET A 103 -18.82 -2.76 3.28
N SER A 104 -19.68 -1.78 3.56
CA SER A 104 -21.00 -1.67 2.97
C SER A 104 -20.96 -1.09 1.56
N GLY A 105 -21.91 -1.51 0.72
CA GLY A 105 -22.08 -0.96 -0.62
C GLY A 105 -20.93 -1.34 -1.56
N LEU A 106 -20.63 -2.63 -1.64
CA LEU A 106 -19.61 -3.16 -2.54
C LEU A 106 -20.18 -4.27 -3.40
N GLY A 107 -19.69 -4.35 -4.64
CA GLY A 107 -19.90 -5.48 -5.55
C GLY A 107 -18.57 -6.11 -5.92
N LEU A 108 -18.58 -7.41 -6.19
CA LEU A 108 -17.44 -8.17 -6.68
C LEU A 108 -17.78 -8.77 -8.04
N LEU A 109 -16.90 -8.54 -9.00
CA LEU A 109 -16.87 -9.21 -10.29
C LEU A 109 -15.67 -10.14 -10.35
N LEU A 110 -15.87 -11.40 -10.73
CA LEU A 110 -14.81 -12.29 -11.17
C LEU A 110 -14.87 -12.39 -12.68
N VAL A 111 -13.75 -12.17 -13.33
CA VAL A 111 -13.63 -12.12 -14.79
C VAL A 111 -12.59 -13.14 -15.23
N ASP A 112 -12.92 -13.95 -16.20
CA ASP A 112 -12.05 -14.98 -16.75
C ASP A 112 -12.00 -14.87 -18.28
N CYS A 113 -10.81 -15.10 -18.82
CA CYS A 113 -10.56 -15.06 -20.26
C CYS A 113 -10.91 -16.40 -20.91
N ASP A 114 -12.00 -16.45 -21.64
CA ASP A 114 -12.45 -17.68 -22.32
C ASP A 114 -11.36 -18.17 -23.32
N SER A 115 -11.06 -19.47 -23.26
CA SER A 115 -10.11 -20.14 -24.18
C SER A 115 -8.73 -19.51 -24.22
N PHE A 116 -8.27 -18.86 -23.15
CA PHE A 116 -6.96 -18.18 -23.10
C PHE A 116 -5.78 -19.10 -23.43
N LYS A 117 -5.85 -20.37 -22.98
CA LYS A 117 -4.85 -21.37 -23.33
C LYS A 117 -4.74 -21.56 -24.84
N GLN A 118 -5.86 -21.60 -25.57
CA GLN A 118 -5.87 -21.75 -27.02
C GLN A 118 -5.19 -20.57 -27.72
N ILE A 119 -5.36 -19.35 -27.19
CA ILE A 119 -4.65 -18.16 -27.71
C ILE A 119 -3.16 -18.32 -27.54
N ASN A 120 -2.67 -18.73 -26.37
CA ASN A 120 -1.26 -18.99 -26.13
C ASN A 120 -0.70 -20.09 -27.05
N ASP A 121 -1.44 -21.19 -27.18
CA ASP A 121 -1.03 -22.35 -27.99
C ASP A 121 -0.96 -21.98 -29.49
N THR A 122 -1.85 -21.08 -29.96
CA THR A 122 -1.95 -20.69 -31.37
C THR A 122 -1.02 -19.53 -31.73
N HIS A 123 -0.90 -18.52 -30.85
CA HIS A 123 -0.25 -17.24 -31.16
C HIS A 123 0.99 -16.96 -30.30
N GLY A 124 1.28 -17.82 -29.33
CA GLY A 124 2.40 -17.67 -28.40
C GLY A 124 2.10 -16.77 -27.20
N HIS A 125 2.88 -16.93 -26.14
CA HIS A 125 2.68 -16.25 -24.84
C HIS A 125 2.73 -14.73 -24.93
N LEU A 126 3.54 -14.13 -25.83
CA LEU A 126 3.59 -12.69 -26.02
C LEU A 126 2.26 -12.08 -26.51
N VAL A 127 1.47 -12.85 -27.25
CA VAL A 127 0.12 -12.45 -27.65
C VAL A 127 -0.83 -12.60 -26.49
N GLY A 128 -0.74 -13.71 -25.74
CA GLY A 128 -1.51 -13.89 -24.51
C GLY A 128 -1.26 -12.75 -23.49
N ASP A 129 -0.02 -12.35 -23.30
CA ASP A 129 0.33 -11.23 -22.40
C ASP A 129 -0.34 -9.92 -22.83
N ARG A 130 -0.39 -9.63 -24.13
CA ARG A 130 -1.11 -8.46 -24.67
C ARG A 130 -2.62 -8.54 -24.47
N VAL A 131 -3.20 -9.73 -24.59
CA VAL A 131 -4.61 -9.96 -24.29
C VAL A 131 -4.89 -9.68 -22.82
N LEU A 132 -4.07 -10.19 -21.89
CA LEU A 132 -4.22 -9.92 -20.45
C LEU A 132 -4.07 -8.42 -20.12
N GLN A 133 -3.13 -7.73 -20.78
CA GLN A 133 -2.97 -6.28 -20.63
C GLN A 133 -4.19 -5.50 -21.15
N SER A 134 -4.82 -5.97 -22.24
CA SER A 134 -6.04 -5.36 -22.77
C SER A 134 -7.22 -5.51 -21.78
N VAL A 135 -7.40 -6.70 -21.20
CA VAL A 135 -8.39 -6.92 -20.14
C VAL A 135 -8.11 -6.02 -18.94
N ALA A 136 -6.87 -5.97 -18.49
CA ALA A 136 -6.48 -5.09 -17.38
C ALA A 136 -6.79 -3.62 -17.65
N ASN A 137 -6.58 -3.14 -18.88
CA ASN A 137 -6.89 -1.77 -19.27
C ASN A 137 -8.40 -1.49 -19.25
N ILE A 138 -9.24 -2.44 -19.67
CA ILE A 138 -10.70 -2.32 -19.55
C ILE A 138 -11.08 -2.21 -18.07
N LEU A 139 -10.60 -3.12 -17.22
CA LEU A 139 -10.92 -3.09 -15.79
C LEU A 139 -10.46 -1.82 -15.11
N ARG A 140 -9.27 -1.32 -15.47
CA ARG A 140 -8.75 -0.04 -14.95
C ARG A 140 -9.62 1.14 -15.40
N SER A 141 -10.11 1.14 -16.63
CA SER A 141 -10.92 2.25 -17.17
C SER A 141 -12.29 2.40 -16.50
N VAL A 142 -12.84 1.30 -15.95
CA VAL A 142 -14.12 1.33 -15.23
C VAL A 142 -13.96 1.50 -13.73
N SER A 143 -12.74 1.40 -13.22
CA SER A 143 -12.46 1.54 -11.78
C SER A 143 -12.50 2.99 -11.35
N GLY A 144 -13.37 3.33 -10.41
CA GLY A 144 -13.46 4.64 -9.78
C GLY A 144 -12.57 4.77 -8.53
N ALA A 145 -12.68 5.92 -7.88
CA ALA A 145 -11.94 6.17 -6.63
C ALA A 145 -12.40 5.20 -5.52
N GLY A 146 -11.48 4.36 -5.08
CA GLY A 146 -11.72 3.34 -4.03
C GLY A 146 -12.19 1.99 -4.56
N ASP A 147 -12.29 1.81 -5.89
CA ASP A 147 -12.43 0.50 -6.52
C ASP A 147 -11.05 -0.15 -6.67
N VAL A 148 -11.02 -1.47 -6.80
CA VAL A 148 -9.77 -2.20 -7.01
C VAL A 148 -9.94 -3.25 -8.10
N ALA A 149 -9.19 -3.06 -9.19
CA ALA A 149 -8.99 -4.09 -10.20
C ALA A 149 -7.77 -4.94 -9.82
N CYS A 150 -7.90 -6.24 -9.91
CA CYS A 150 -6.92 -7.23 -9.48
C CYS A 150 -6.76 -8.32 -10.52
N ARG A 151 -5.53 -8.80 -10.73
CA ARG A 151 -5.27 -10.09 -11.38
C ARG A 151 -5.00 -11.13 -10.31
N LEU A 152 -5.84 -12.15 -10.23
CA LEU A 152 -5.74 -13.20 -9.21
C LEU A 152 -4.67 -14.24 -9.53
N GLY A 153 -4.44 -14.47 -10.82
CA GLY A 153 -3.43 -15.38 -11.37
C GLY A 153 -3.86 -15.87 -12.75
N GLY A 154 -2.90 -16.31 -13.58
CA GLY A 154 -3.21 -16.80 -14.92
C GLY A 154 -4.04 -15.80 -15.75
N ASP A 155 -5.23 -16.23 -16.13
CA ASP A 155 -6.25 -15.51 -16.90
C ASP A 155 -7.45 -15.02 -16.06
N GLU A 156 -7.36 -15.12 -14.73
CA GLU A 156 -8.40 -14.73 -13.80
C GLU A 156 -8.18 -13.33 -13.24
N PHE A 157 -9.23 -12.52 -13.27
CA PHE A 157 -9.26 -11.16 -12.73
C PHE A 157 -10.40 -10.97 -11.74
N ALA A 158 -10.27 -10.01 -10.86
CA ALA A 158 -11.33 -9.55 -9.97
C ALA A 158 -11.45 -8.02 -10.03
N LEU A 159 -12.67 -7.52 -9.89
CA LEU A 159 -12.95 -6.11 -9.76
C LEU A 159 -13.87 -5.90 -8.56
N LEU A 160 -13.37 -5.23 -7.54
CA LEU A 160 -14.15 -4.78 -6.39
C LEU A 160 -14.58 -3.34 -6.65
N ILE A 161 -15.88 -3.10 -6.65
CA ILE A 161 -16.47 -1.79 -6.97
C ILE A 161 -17.38 -1.30 -5.86
N LYS A 162 -17.54 0.01 -5.76
CA LYS A 162 -18.60 0.61 -4.95
C LYS A 162 -19.93 0.43 -5.67
N ALA A 163 -20.80 -0.38 -5.09
CA ALA A 163 -22.16 -0.61 -5.59
C ALA A 163 -23.05 -1.09 -4.46
N THR A 164 -24.25 -0.55 -4.37
CA THR A 164 -25.23 -0.87 -3.32
C THR A 164 -26.34 -1.77 -3.85
N THR A 165 -26.49 -1.86 -5.17
CA THR A 165 -27.56 -2.62 -5.82
C THR A 165 -27.01 -3.58 -6.87
N ARG A 166 -27.79 -4.62 -7.15
CA ARG A 166 -27.54 -5.54 -8.25
C ARG A 166 -27.35 -4.80 -9.59
N ASP A 167 -28.24 -3.85 -9.87
CA ASP A 167 -28.25 -3.17 -11.15
C ASP A 167 -27.01 -2.31 -11.39
N GLU A 168 -26.45 -1.76 -10.32
CA GLU A 168 -25.17 -1.03 -10.39
C GLU A 168 -24.02 -1.97 -10.75
N VAL A 169 -23.95 -3.14 -10.09
CA VAL A 169 -22.90 -4.13 -10.37
C VAL A 169 -23.06 -4.67 -11.78
N MET A 170 -24.28 -5.04 -12.19
CA MET A 170 -24.54 -5.59 -13.51
C MET A 170 -24.23 -4.61 -14.63
N ARG A 171 -24.55 -3.32 -14.49
CA ARG A 171 -24.17 -2.30 -15.46
C ARG A 171 -22.69 -2.23 -15.72
N ILE A 172 -21.87 -2.32 -14.65
CA ILE A 172 -20.41 -2.30 -14.79
C ILE A 172 -19.91 -3.59 -15.44
N ALA A 173 -20.46 -4.75 -15.03
CA ALA A 173 -20.11 -6.03 -15.60
C ALA A 173 -20.45 -6.11 -17.11
N GLU A 174 -21.64 -5.65 -17.49
CA GLU A 174 -22.09 -5.56 -18.89
C GLU A 174 -21.24 -4.57 -19.71
N PHE A 175 -20.84 -3.46 -19.11
CA PHE A 175 -19.94 -2.50 -19.78
C PHE A 175 -18.56 -3.13 -20.05
N VAL A 176 -17.98 -3.85 -19.09
CA VAL A 176 -16.74 -4.62 -19.28
C VAL A 176 -16.88 -5.61 -20.42
N LEU A 177 -17.95 -6.42 -20.38
CA LEU A 177 -18.21 -7.43 -21.39
C LEU A 177 -18.39 -6.81 -22.80
N THR A 178 -19.24 -5.80 -22.93
CA THR A 178 -19.53 -5.17 -24.23
C THR A 178 -18.32 -4.45 -24.79
N THR A 179 -17.47 -3.87 -23.95
CA THR A 179 -16.18 -3.27 -24.36
C THR A 179 -15.24 -4.33 -24.92
N ALA A 180 -15.11 -5.49 -24.24
CA ALA A 180 -14.31 -6.61 -24.72
C ALA A 180 -14.84 -7.15 -26.06
N GLN A 181 -16.15 -7.35 -26.18
CA GLN A 181 -16.82 -7.77 -27.43
C GLN A 181 -16.63 -6.75 -28.56
N GLY A 182 -16.66 -5.44 -28.26
CA GLY A 182 -16.37 -4.39 -29.22
C GLY A 182 -14.97 -4.48 -29.80
N LEU A 183 -13.96 -4.66 -28.95
CA LEU A 183 -12.57 -4.83 -29.37
C LEU A 183 -12.37 -6.13 -30.16
N GLN A 184 -13.06 -7.20 -29.80
CA GLN A 184 -13.02 -8.49 -30.50
C GLN A 184 -13.58 -8.39 -31.92
N ARG A 185 -14.67 -7.66 -32.11
CA ARG A 185 -15.28 -7.40 -33.44
C ARG A 185 -14.42 -6.58 -34.38
N MET A 186 -13.43 -5.84 -33.87
CA MET A 186 -12.45 -5.15 -34.71
C MET A 186 -11.52 -6.08 -35.49
N GLY A 187 -11.53 -7.38 -35.15
CA GLY A 187 -10.97 -8.45 -35.99
C GLY A 187 -9.44 -8.40 -36.14
N HIS A 188 -8.70 -7.97 -35.13
CA HIS A 188 -7.25 -7.95 -35.17
C HIS A 188 -6.61 -9.34 -35.27
N THR A 189 -5.60 -9.50 -36.10
CA THR A 189 -4.78 -10.69 -36.20
C THR A 189 -3.32 -10.31 -35.98
N PRO A 190 -2.67 -10.77 -34.90
CA PRO A 190 -3.19 -11.61 -33.82
C PRO A 190 -4.24 -10.90 -32.95
N PRO A 191 -5.07 -11.66 -32.18
CA PRO A 191 -6.14 -11.08 -31.37
C PRO A 191 -5.59 -10.15 -30.27
N LEU A 192 -6.26 -9.01 -30.07
CA LEU A 192 -5.93 -8.07 -28.99
C LEU A 192 -6.67 -8.38 -27.69
N ILE A 193 -7.76 -9.15 -27.76
CA ILE A 193 -8.60 -9.52 -26.62
C ILE A 193 -9.30 -10.85 -26.91
N CYS A 194 -9.68 -11.56 -25.84
CA CYS A 194 -10.53 -12.75 -25.87
C CYS A 194 -11.98 -12.41 -25.47
N SER A 195 -12.88 -13.38 -25.61
CA SER A 195 -14.16 -13.32 -24.91
C SER A 195 -13.97 -13.45 -23.40
N LEU A 196 -14.88 -12.86 -22.66
CA LEU A 196 -14.83 -12.84 -21.20
C LEU A 196 -16.08 -13.48 -20.61
N SER A 197 -15.89 -14.35 -19.62
CA SER A 197 -16.96 -14.79 -18.74
C SER A 197 -16.88 -14.05 -17.41
N ILE A 198 -18.01 -13.59 -16.90
CA ILE A 198 -18.06 -12.74 -15.70
C ILE A 198 -19.08 -13.32 -14.72
N GLY A 199 -18.64 -13.54 -13.48
CA GLY A 199 -19.50 -13.83 -12.34
C GLY A 199 -19.58 -12.62 -11.42
N ALA A 200 -20.78 -12.25 -10.99
CA ALA A 200 -21.02 -11.04 -10.22
C ALA A 200 -21.80 -11.31 -8.93
N CYS A 201 -21.44 -10.63 -7.85
CA CYS A 201 -22.15 -10.67 -6.57
C CYS A 201 -22.14 -9.34 -5.83
N LEU A 202 -23.08 -9.17 -4.88
CA LEU A 202 -22.96 -8.14 -3.84
C LEU A 202 -22.12 -8.65 -2.69
N VAL A 203 -21.31 -7.76 -2.14
CA VAL A 203 -20.50 -8.01 -0.95
C VAL A 203 -21.35 -7.74 0.28
N GLY A 204 -21.68 -8.80 1.03
CA GLY A 204 -22.39 -8.68 2.29
C GLY A 204 -21.50 -8.12 3.41
N PRO A 205 -22.08 -7.42 4.41
CA PRO A 205 -21.30 -6.82 5.50
C PRO A 205 -20.68 -7.87 6.44
N GLU A 206 -21.24 -9.05 6.56
CA GLU A 206 -20.84 -10.10 7.52
C GLU A 206 -19.92 -11.18 6.92
N GLY A 207 -19.81 -11.28 5.58
CA GLY A 207 -18.98 -12.26 4.90
C GLY A 207 -17.50 -11.92 4.88
N ASP A 208 -16.67 -12.89 4.58
CA ASP A 208 -15.27 -12.67 4.24
C ASP A 208 -15.04 -12.71 2.72
N PHE A 209 -13.81 -12.49 2.30
CA PHE A 209 -13.48 -12.51 0.86
C PHE A 209 -13.74 -13.88 0.22
N ASN A 210 -13.56 -14.96 0.96
CA ASN A 210 -13.77 -16.31 0.42
C ASN A 210 -15.24 -16.58 0.15
N ASP A 211 -16.15 -16.08 1.02
CA ASP A 211 -17.60 -16.21 0.84
C ASP A 211 -18.07 -15.47 -0.42
N TRP A 212 -17.60 -14.23 -0.61
CA TRP A 212 -17.96 -13.44 -1.80
C TRP A 212 -17.32 -14.01 -3.06
N TYR A 213 -16.07 -14.47 -2.95
CA TYR A 213 -15.38 -15.16 -4.04
C TYR A 213 -16.17 -16.41 -4.45
N ALA A 214 -16.56 -17.26 -3.52
CA ALA A 214 -17.35 -18.47 -3.81
C ALA A 214 -18.67 -18.13 -4.48
N SER A 215 -19.36 -17.07 -4.07
CA SER A 215 -20.62 -16.63 -4.66
C SER A 215 -20.44 -16.13 -6.11
N ALA A 216 -19.40 -15.34 -6.35
CA ALA A 216 -19.07 -14.86 -7.70
C ALA A 216 -18.52 -15.98 -8.59
N ASP A 217 -17.72 -16.92 -8.03
CA ASP A 217 -17.19 -18.08 -8.74
C ASP A 217 -18.29 -19.03 -9.21
N ALA A 218 -19.28 -19.30 -8.36
CA ALA A 218 -20.45 -20.06 -8.75
C ALA A 218 -21.22 -19.41 -9.92
N ALA A 219 -21.31 -18.09 -9.94
CA ALA A 219 -21.89 -17.35 -11.07
C ALA A 219 -21.00 -17.45 -12.32
N LEU A 220 -19.70 -17.28 -12.18
CA LEU A 220 -18.71 -17.40 -13.26
C LEU A 220 -18.72 -18.81 -13.88
N TYR A 221 -18.83 -19.84 -13.03
CA TYR A 221 -18.97 -21.21 -13.49
C TYR A 221 -20.20 -21.40 -14.37
N ARG A 222 -21.37 -20.81 -14.01
CA ARG A 222 -22.56 -20.83 -14.85
C ARG A 222 -22.32 -20.10 -16.18
N ALA A 223 -21.72 -18.94 -16.14
CA ALA A 223 -21.38 -18.18 -17.35
C ALA A 223 -20.54 -19.05 -18.33
N LYS A 224 -19.54 -19.76 -17.84
CA LYS A 224 -18.70 -20.66 -18.64
C LYS A 224 -19.48 -21.87 -19.15
N ARG A 225 -20.24 -22.53 -18.28
CA ARG A 225 -21.04 -23.71 -18.65
C ARG A 225 -22.07 -23.41 -19.74
N ASP A 226 -22.65 -22.22 -19.71
CA ASP A 226 -23.70 -21.82 -20.65
C ASP A 226 -23.15 -21.17 -21.93
N GLY A 227 -21.84 -21.41 -22.23
CA GLY A 227 -21.19 -21.08 -23.50
C GLY A 227 -20.22 -19.92 -23.42
N GLY A 228 -19.95 -19.34 -22.24
CA GLY A 228 -19.03 -18.20 -22.05
C GLY A 228 -19.54 -16.87 -22.63
N ASN A 229 -18.66 -15.89 -22.68
CA ASN A 229 -18.92 -14.56 -23.26
C ASN A 229 -20.19 -13.88 -22.71
N ARG A 230 -20.40 -13.97 -21.39
CA ARG A 230 -21.58 -13.45 -20.69
C ARG A 230 -21.30 -13.07 -19.25
N VAL A 231 -22.27 -12.36 -18.67
CA VAL A 231 -22.31 -12.06 -17.23
C VAL A 231 -23.39 -12.94 -16.59
N GLU A 232 -23.03 -13.53 -15.46
CA GLU A 232 -23.98 -14.20 -14.57
C GLU A 232 -23.96 -13.58 -13.19
N TRP A 233 -25.16 -13.52 -12.57
CA TRP A 233 -25.33 -12.98 -11.22
C TRP A 233 -25.34 -14.11 -10.19
N GLN A 234 -24.86 -13.84 -8.94
CA GLN A 234 -25.00 -14.79 -7.83
C GLN A 234 -26.44 -15.28 -7.70
N ASP A 235 -26.61 -16.56 -7.46
CA ASP A 235 -27.92 -17.09 -7.09
C ASP A 235 -28.22 -16.81 -5.62
N ASN A 236 -29.47 -16.43 -5.32
CA ASN A 236 -29.99 -16.37 -3.95
C ASN A 236 -30.23 -17.75 -3.32
N ARG A 237 -29.84 -18.84 -3.98
CA ARG A 237 -30.00 -20.19 -3.43
C ARG A 237 -28.79 -20.54 -2.58
N PRO A 238 -28.98 -21.03 -1.33
CA PRO A 238 -27.90 -21.62 -0.59
C PRO A 238 -27.28 -22.75 -1.41
N MET A 239 -25.94 -22.80 -1.50
CA MET A 239 -25.21 -23.89 -2.12
C MET A 239 -25.71 -25.22 -1.53
N PRO A 240 -25.99 -26.26 -2.35
CA PRO A 240 -26.21 -27.58 -1.82
C PRO A 240 -24.93 -28.05 -1.10
N ALA A 241 -25.12 -28.59 0.12
CA ALA A 241 -24.07 -29.10 0.99
C ALA A 241 -23.29 -30.25 0.36
#